data_e6b43fb3e92c67c7b547e8c9b8dec0f7
#
_entry.id   e6b43fb3e92c67c7b547e8c9b8dec0f7
#
_cell.length_a   1.000
_cell.length_b   1.000
_cell.length_c   1.000
_cell.angle_alpha   90.00
_cell.angle_beta   90.00
_cell.angle_gamma   90.00
#
_symmetry.space_group_name_H-M   'P 1'
#
loop_
_entity.id
_entity.type
_entity.pdbx_description
1 polymer ?
#
loop_
_entity_poly.entity_id
_entity_poly.type
_entity_poly.pdbx_seq_one_letter_code
_entity_poly.pdbx_strand_id
1 'polypeptide(L)'
;MNPISRRRFLIQGGSAYAALSLGACGSSPDVSGGVSGGGGGAAPSSDDGYKALIAIALHGGNDAYNMIVPRESAAYSDYASARQGLALPRGDLLALGEADNGVAFGAHPQMNGLQSLFQQGRAAVLANVGTLAEPSSVSQLKNGVIAAPPRLFSHNDQSDQWQKTSVASLEAVGWAGRAADLLAPEYRTQTLPIGLSYSGANLLQVGRTQTGLSISTSGPESLSFLRRNPALDSVYEALMANGHEHLFAREYARGHANGLAFNAQIAAALEAVEAPQVSFPADRLGAQLKAVAQLIAAREALGVKRQIFLVGLGGFDTHADQLSRHASLMNSLSTNLEAFYNATEALGVAGSVTSFTISDFGRSLSVNGDGTDHGWSSHQLIVGGGVQGGRFYGSMPELALSAERDYGGGRFVPTTAVDQYGASLLRWFGVPASSMESVFPNIARFESADLGFMAG
;
A
#
# COMPACT_ATOMS: atom_id res chain seq x y z
N MET A 1 33.80 27.32 -13.11
CA MET A 1 33.02 26.09 -12.77
C MET A 1 32.24 26.38 -11.51
N ASN A 2 30.90 26.53 -11.62
CA ASN A 2 30.07 26.77 -10.45
C ASN A 2 29.88 25.47 -9.64
N PRO A 3 30.01 25.49 -8.32
CA PRO A 3 29.83 24.32 -7.51
C PRO A 3 28.36 23.87 -7.55
N ILE A 4 28.13 22.66 -8.00
CA ILE A 4 26.80 22.02 -7.94
C ILE A 4 26.44 21.85 -6.46
N SER A 5 25.29 22.41 -6.05
CA SER A 5 24.85 22.28 -4.65
C SER A 5 24.57 20.82 -4.30
N ARG A 6 24.88 20.40 -3.07
CA ARG A 6 24.63 19.02 -2.54
C ARG A 6 23.20 18.57 -2.78
N ARG A 7 22.24 19.48 -2.79
CA ARG A 7 20.83 19.23 -3.05
C ARG A 7 20.53 18.85 -4.51
N ARG A 8 21.23 19.43 -5.49
CA ARG A 8 21.10 19.07 -6.91
C ARG A 8 21.77 17.73 -7.24
N PHE A 9 22.86 17.40 -6.54
CA PHE A 9 23.53 16.10 -6.70
C PHE A 9 22.61 14.94 -6.21
N LEU A 10 21.88 15.12 -5.11
CA LEU A 10 20.92 14.15 -4.59
C LEU A 10 19.67 14.00 -5.47
N ILE A 11 19.24 15.05 -6.18
CA ILE A 11 18.06 15.02 -7.05
C ILE A 11 18.37 14.42 -8.43
N GLN A 12 19.56 14.59 -8.96
CA GLN A 12 19.94 14.06 -10.28
C GLN A 12 20.58 12.68 -10.24
N GLY A 13 21.05 12.20 -9.07
CA GLY A 13 21.54 10.83 -8.86
C GLY A 13 20.48 9.83 -8.41
N GLY A 14 19.22 10.27 -8.17
CA GLY A 14 18.19 9.51 -7.47
C GLY A 14 17.37 8.54 -8.30
N SER A 15 17.65 8.35 -9.59
CA SER A 15 16.81 7.48 -10.43
C SER A 15 17.31 6.04 -10.57
N ALA A 16 18.32 5.62 -9.82
CA ALA A 16 18.90 4.28 -9.95
C ALA A 16 19.40 3.68 -8.61
N TYR A 17 18.86 4.10 -7.46
CA TYR A 17 19.35 3.56 -6.18
C TYR A 17 18.26 2.85 -5.40
N ALA A 18 18.48 1.54 -5.20
CA ALA A 18 17.88 0.81 -4.10
C ALA A 18 18.25 1.52 -2.78
N ALA A 19 17.30 1.76 -1.92
CA ALA A 19 17.53 2.37 -0.62
C ALA A 19 18.57 1.54 0.15
N LEU A 20 19.72 2.13 0.45
CA LEU A 20 20.70 1.58 1.37
C LEU A 20 20.12 1.71 2.79
N SER A 21 19.48 0.67 3.29
CA SER A 21 19.22 0.55 4.72
C SER A 21 20.53 0.13 5.39
N LEU A 22 21.07 0.97 6.24
CA LEU A 22 22.16 0.65 7.15
C LEU A 22 21.65 -0.34 8.20
N GLY A 23 21.71 -1.64 7.89
CA GLY A 23 21.53 -2.69 8.88
C GLY A 23 22.78 -2.79 9.76
N ALA A 24 22.64 -2.57 11.05
CA ALA A 24 23.72 -2.73 12.02
C ALA A 24 24.25 -4.17 11.99
N CYS A 25 25.56 -4.32 11.83
CA CYS A 25 26.27 -5.58 12.01
C CYS A 25 26.16 -6.04 13.48
N GLY A 26 25.37 -7.10 13.72
CA GLY A 26 25.51 -7.92 14.91
C GLY A 26 26.45 -9.06 14.60
N SER A 27 27.65 -9.04 15.17
CA SER A 27 28.58 -10.19 15.19
C SER A 27 27.92 -11.33 15.97
N SER A 28 27.83 -12.50 15.36
CA SER A 28 27.45 -13.74 16.02
C SER A 28 28.50 -14.17 17.01
N PRO A 29 28.13 -14.47 18.26
CA PRO A 29 28.93 -15.36 19.09
C PRO A 29 28.42 -16.79 18.91
N ASP A 30 29.28 -17.71 18.57
CA ASP A 30 29.08 -19.13 18.73
C ASP A 30 28.80 -19.44 20.21
N VAL A 31 27.61 -19.90 20.50
CA VAL A 31 27.28 -20.54 21.78
C VAL A 31 26.56 -21.84 21.49
N SER A 32 27.30 -22.92 21.57
CA SER A 32 26.78 -24.27 21.76
C SER A 32 26.24 -24.38 23.20
N GLY A 33 24.93 -24.47 23.35
CA GLY A 33 24.29 -24.68 24.63
C GLY A 33 22.86 -25.14 24.42
N GLY A 34 22.62 -26.46 24.50
CA GLY A 34 21.27 -27.02 24.43
C GLY A 34 20.42 -26.58 25.62
N VAL A 35 19.21 -26.09 25.32
CA VAL A 35 18.10 -26.03 26.28
C VAL A 35 16.87 -26.58 25.58
N SER A 36 16.46 -27.75 26.00
CA SER A 36 15.13 -28.32 25.77
C SER A 36 14.10 -27.52 26.55
N GLY A 37 13.17 -26.89 25.86
CA GLY A 37 12.02 -26.20 26.44
C GLY A 37 10.88 -26.23 25.45
N GLY A 38 9.92 -27.18 25.66
CA GLY A 38 8.72 -27.30 24.87
C GLY A 38 7.81 -26.08 25.04
N GLY A 39 7.58 -25.37 23.95
CA GLY A 39 6.50 -24.44 23.77
C GLY A 39 5.87 -24.77 22.42
N GLY A 40 4.73 -25.48 22.45
CA GLY A 40 3.93 -25.80 21.28
C GLY A 40 3.35 -24.52 20.68
N GLY A 41 4.10 -23.87 19.82
CA GLY A 41 3.57 -22.91 18.87
C GLY A 41 2.77 -23.71 17.84
N ALA A 42 1.48 -23.37 17.66
CA ALA A 42 0.67 -23.94 16.59
C ALA A 42 1.42 -23.75 15.27
N ALA A 43 1.67 -24.87 14.58
CA ALA A 43 2.22 -24.84 13.25
C ALA A 43 1.33 -23.96 12.35
N PRO A 44 1.89 -23.11 11.50
CA PRO A 44 1.12 -22.36 10.55
C PRO A 44 0.28 -23.35 9.73
N SER A 45 -1.00 -22.98 9.49
CA SER A 45 -1.88 -23.75 8.63
C SER A 45 -1.18 -23.96 7.29
N SER A 46 -1.05 -25.20 6.86
CA SER A 46 -0.36 -25.62 5.64
C SER A 46 -1.13 -25.24 4.36
N ASP A 47 -1.43 -23.95 4.20
CA ASP A 47 -1.84 -23.41 2.91
C ASP A 47 -0.58 -22.96 2.16
N ASP A 48 0.09 -23.91 1.52
CA ASP A 48 1.26 -23.71 0.67
C ASP A 48 0.92 -22.97 -0.65
N GLY A 49 -0.31 -22.45 -0.78
CA GLY A 49 -0.78 -21.71 -1.91
C GLY A 49 -0.07 -20.35 -2.08
N TYR A 50 -0.06 -19.87 -3.31
CA TYR A 50 0.42 -18.52 -3.62
C TYR A 50 -0.51 -17.45 -3.03
N LYS A 51 0.05 -16.38 -2.44
CA LYS A 51 -0.71 -15.18 -2.06
C LYS A 51 0.03 -13.91 -2.44
N ALA A 52 -0.73 -12.93 -2.95
CA ALA A 52 -0.23 -11.61 -3.26
C ALA A 52 -1.09 -10.49 -2.68
N LEU A 53 -0.43 -9.46 -2.16
CA LEU A 53 -1.02 -8.19 -1.75
C LEU A 53 -0.55 -7.08 -2.70
N ILE A 54 -1.48 -6.28 -3.21
CA ILE A 54 -1.18 -5.14 -4.08
C ILE A 54 -1.62 -3.86 -3.41
N ALA A 55 -0.67 -3.12 -2.83
CA ALA A 55 -0.90 -1.79 -2.29
C ALA A 55 -0.96 -0.76 -3.42
N ILE A 56 -2.08 -0.05 -3.54
CA ILE A 56 -2.28 1.04 -4.49
C ILE A 56 -2.21 2.34 -3.71
N ALA A 57 -1.08 3.05 -3.81
CA ALA A 57 -0.87 4.31 -3.11
C ALA A 57 -1.53 5.47 -3.87
N LEU A 58 -2.50 6.12 -3.23
CA LEU A 58 -3.20 7.30 -3.71
C LEU A 58 -2.47 8.55 -3.19
N HIS A 59 -1.41 8.96 -3.91
CA HIS A 59 -0.52 10.01 -3.45
C HIS A 59 -1.17 11.40 -3.54
N GLY A 60 -1.17 12.12 -2.44
CA GLY A 60 -1.69 13.48 -2.30
C GLY A 60 -2.93 13.61 -1.41
N GLY A 61 -3.39 12.50 -0.81
CA GLY A 61 -4.57 12.52 0.07
C GLY A 61 -5.88 12.45 -0.70
N ASN A 62 -6.43 11.25 -0.82
CA ASN A 62 -7.68 11.03 -1.55
C ASN A 62 -8.88 11.66 -0.84
N ASP A 63 -9.72 12.38 -1.59
CA ASP A 63 -11.03 12.83 -1.11
C ASP A 63 -12.03 11.65 -1.04
N ALA A 64 -11.96 10.93 0.06
CA ALA A 64 -12.82 9.77 0.30
C ALA A 64 -14.30 10.14 0.41
N TYR A 65 -14.61 11.39 0.75
CA TYR A 65 -15.99 11.85 0.93
C TYR A 65 -16.66 12.24 -0.39
N ASN A 66 -15.90 12.42 -1.47
CA ASN A 66 -16.40 12.43 -2.84
C ASN A 66 -16.17 11.09 -3.56
N MET A 67 -15.44 10.15 -2.96
CA MET A 67 -15.30 8.79 -3.48
C MET A 67 -16.52 7.93 -3.10
N ILE A 68 -16.94 7.97 -1.82
CA ILE A 68 -18.09 7.24 -1.27
C ILE A 68 -19.01 8.26 -0.58
N VAL A 69 -20.22 8.44 -1.09
CA VAL A 69 -21.13 9.52 -0.74
C VAL A 69 -22.45 8.94 -0.22
N PRO A 70 -23.03 9.47 0.88
CA PRO A 70 -24.34 9.03 1.34
C PRO A 70 -25.43 9.33 0.30
N ARG A 71 -26.37 8.41 0.12
CA ARG A 71 -27.53 8.54 -0.77
C ARG A 71 -28.85 8.68 -0.01
N GLU A 72 -28.87 8.41 1.30
CA GLU A 72 -30.01 8.69 2.15
C GLU A 72 -30.23 10.21 2.23
N SER A 73 -31.51 10.67 2.28
CA SER A 73 -31.85 12.08 2.08
C SER A 73 -31.26 13.03 3.13
N ALA A 74 -31.31 12.68 4.40
CA ALA A 74 -30.81 13.54 5.47
C ALA A 74 -29.27 13.58 5.42
N ALA A 75 -28.61 12.43 5.41
CA ALA A 75 -27.15 12.32 5.35
C ALA A 75 -26.55 12.95 4.07
N TYR A 76 -27.27 12.84 2.93
CA TYR A 76 -26.86 13.55 1.72
C TYR A 76 -27.01 15.06 1.85
N SER A 77 -28.06 15.55 2.51
CA SER A 77 -28.27 16.99 2.74
C SER A 77 -27.12 17.59 3.57
N ASP A 78 -26.68 16.89 4.60
CA ASP A 78 -25.54 17.30 5.44
C ASP A 78 -24.24 17.35 4.64
N TYR A 79 -23.95 16.28 3.89
CA TYR A 79 -22.82 16.23 2.97
C TYR A 79 -22.86 17.37 1.95
N ALA A 80 -24.00 17.58 1.27
CA ALA A 80 -24.13 18.60 0.24
C ALA A 80 -23.97 20.02 0.82
N SER A 81 -24.49 20.26 2.02
CA SER A 81 -24.34 21.53 2.73
C SER A 81 -22.88 21.82 3.08
N ALA A 82 -22.13 20.81 3.51
CA ALA A 82 -20.71 20.96 3.83
C ALA A 82 -19.84 21.12 2.56
N ARG A 83 -20.17 20.38 1.49
CA ARG A 83 -19.43 20.37 0.21
C ARG A 83 -19.78 21.52 -0.72
N GLN A 84 -20.89 22.17 -0.56
CA GLN A 84 -21.31 23.30 -1.39
C GLN A 84 -21.16 22.99 -2.90
N GLY A 85 -20.37 23.79 -3.62
CA GLY A 85 -20.12 23.62 -5.06
C GLY A 85 -19.34 22.34 -5.43
N LEU A 86 -18.74 21.65 -4.48
CA LEU A 86 -18.03 20.37 -4.69
C LEU A 86 -18.91 19.15 -4.45
N ALA A 87 -20.18 19.34 -4.03
CA ALA A 87 -21.11 18.22 -3.83
C ALA A 87 -21.42 17.52 -5.16
N LEU A 88 -21.29 16.20 -5.18
CA LEU A 88 -21.70 15.39 -6.34
C LEU A 88 -23.22 15.26 -6.37
N PRO A 89 -23.90 15.41 -7.53
CA PRO A 89 -25.34 15.25 -7.63
C PRO A 89 -25.79 13.87 -7.17
N ARG A 90 -26.78 13.82 -6.26
CA ARG A 90 -27.27 12.56 -5.66
C ARG A 90 -27.73 11.54 -6.70
N GLY A 91 -28.35 12.03 -7.78
CA GLY A 91 -28.89 11.19 -8.86
C GLY A 91 -27.81 10.48 -9.69
N ASP A 92 -26.60 11.02 -9.71
CA ASP A 92 -25.48 10.50 -10.50
C ASP A 92 -24.65 9.45 -9.74
N LEU A 93 -24.84 9.35 -8.40
CA LEU A 93 -24.09 8.42 -7.56
C LEU A 93 -24.40 6.96 -7.89
N LEU A 94 -23.40 6.16 -8.08
CA LEU A 94 -23.50 4.73 -8.35
C LEU A 94 -23.84 3.97 -7.06
N ALA A 95 -25.05 3.38 -6.98
CA ALA A 95 -25.52 2.70 -5.77
C ALA A 95 -24.59 1.52 -5.39
N LEU A 96 -24.20 1.48 -4.11
CA LEU A 96 -23.44 0.35 -3.52
C LEU A 96 -24.31 -0.45 -2.53
N GLY A 97 -25.15 0.19 -1.72
CA GLY A 97 -25.97 -0.44 -0.70
C GLY A 97 -25.93 0.32 0.61
N GLU A 98 -26.38 -0.32 1.68
CA GLU A 98 -26.44 0.23 3.02
C GLU A 98 -25.24 -0.23 3.85
N ALA A 99 -24.71 0.68 4.66
CA ALA A 99 -23.74 0.36 5.70
C ALA A 99 -24.45 -0.10 6.99
N ASP A 100 -23.72 -0.57 7.98
CA ASP A 100 -24.26 -1.09 9.25
C ASP A 100 -25.10 -0.08 10.04
N ASN A 101 -24.92 1.22 9.77
CA ASN A 101 -25.72 2.30 10.34
C ASN A 101 -27.07 2.52 9.64
N GLY A 102 -27.43 1.70 8.64
CA GLY A 102 -28.66 1.81 7.86
C GLY A 102 -28.67 2.94 6.83
N VAL A 103 -27.55 3.63 6.64
CA VAL A 103 -27.39 4.69 5.63
C VAL A 103 -26.96 4.06 4.30
N ALA A 104 -27.69 4.37 3.24
CA ALA A 104 -27.34 3.96 1.89
C ALA A 104 -26.24 4.86 1.32
N PHE A 105 -25.22 4.25 0.71
CA PHE A 105 -24.11 4.93 0.07
C PHE A 105 -24.00 4.63 -1.43
N GLY A 106 -23.34 5.51 -2.14
CA GLY A 106 -22.96 5.34 -3.54
C GLY A 106 -21.52 5.73 -3.79
N ALA A 107 -20.96 5.13 -4.83
CA ALA A 107 -19.66 5.52 -5.32
C ALA A 107 -19.75 6.75 -6.24
N HIS A 108 -18.62 7.42 -6.42
CA HIS A 108 -18.44 8.49 -7.39
C HIS A 108 -18.93 8.05 -8.79
N PRO A 109 -19.57 8.94 -9.59
CA PRO A 109 -20.16 8.60 -10.90
C PRO A 109 -19.21 7.95 -11.91
N GLN A 110 -17.92 8.15 -11.76
CA GLN A 110 -16.87 7.58 -12.63
C GLN A 110 -16.37 6.19 -12.17
N MET A 111 -16.97 5.58 -11.15
CA MET A 111 -16.45 4.32 -10.56
C MET A 111 -17.31 3.10 -10.93
N ASN A 112 -17.71 2.96 -12.21
CA ASN A 112 -18.53 1.86 -12.67
C ASN A 112 -17.88 0.47 -12.44
N GLY A 113 -16.58 0.34 -12.68
CA GLY A 113 -15.84 -0.91 -12.43
C GLY A 113 -15.84 -1.29 -10.94
N LEU A 114 -15.67 -0.30 -10.03
CA LEU A 114 -15.79 -0.56 -8.59
C LEU A 114 -17.21 -0.99 -8.22
N GLN A 115 -18.24 -0.33 -8.77
CA GLN A 115 -19.64 -0.72 -8.51
C GLN A 115 -19.89 -2.15 -8.94
N SER A 116 -19.44 -2.52 -10.15
CA SER A 116 -19.53 -3.87 -10.68
C SER A 116 -18.89 -4.90 -9.75
N LEU A 117 -17.64 -4.67 -9.34
CA LEU A 117 -16.91 -5.53 -8.41
C LEU A 117 -17.59 -5.63 -7.02
N PHE A 118 -18.12 -4.52 -6.53
CA PHE A 118 -18.84 -4.49 -5.27
C PHE A 118 -20.13 -5.32 -5.33
N GLN A 119 -20.92 -5.17 -6.37
CA GLN A 119 -22.15 -5.95 -6.58
C GLN A 119 -21.88 -7.45 -6.77
N GLN A 120 -20.73 -7.81 -7.33
CA GLN A 120 -20.27 -9.20 -7.46
C GLN A 120 -19.70 -9.78 -6.14
N GLY A 121 -19.63 -8.99 -5.06
CA GLY A 121 -19.01 -9.41 -3.80
C GLY A 121 -17.49 -9.55 -3.89
N ARG A 122 -16.84 -8.80 -4.79
CA ARG A 122 -15.38 -8.82 -5.01
C ARG A 122 -14.67 -7.56 -4.52
N ALA A 123 -15.42 -6.55 -4.11
CA ALA A 123 -14.91 -5.33 -3.53
C ALA A 123 -15.60 -5.02 -2.21
N ALA A 124 -14.86 -4.43 -1.29
CA ALA A 124 -15.36 -3.90 -0.01
C ALA A 124 -14.86 -2.47 0.20
N VAL A 125 -15.59 -1.71 0.99
CA VAL A 125 -15.19 -0.38 1.47
C VAL A 125 -14.87 -0.47 2.96
N LEU A 126 -13.67 -0.09 3.34
CA LEU A 126 -13.27 0.08 4.74
C LEU A 126 -13.33 1.56 5.10
N ALA A 127 -14.22 1.90 6.02
CA ALA A 127 -14.55 3.27 6.37
C ALA A 127 -13.57 3.87 7.39
N ASN A 128 -13.35 5.18 7.26
CA ASN A 128 -12.80 6.05 8.28
C ASN A 128 -11.46 5.55 8.85
N VAL A 129 -10.54 5.15 7.96
CA VAL A 129 -9.20 4.63 8.28
C VAL A 129 -8.20 5.77 8.38
N GLY A 130 -7.34 5.73 9.36
CA GLY A 130 -6.22 6.68 9.47
C GLY A 130 -5.20 6.28 10.53
N THR A 131 -4.19 7.12 10.67
CA THR A 131 -3.11 6.91 11.64
C THR A 131 -3.62 7.15 13.06
N LEU A 132 -3.59 6.14 13.91
CA LEU A 132 -3.95 6.17 15.33
C LEU A 132 -2.96 5.32 16.12
N ALA A 133 -2.57 5.79 17.31
CA ALA A 133 -1.83 4.96 18.26
C ALA A 133 -2.75 4.19 19.20
N GLU A 134 -3.97 4.66 19.41
CA GLU A 134 -5.03 4.08 20.24
C GLU A 134 -6.39 4.69 19.88
N PRO A 135 -7.52 4.03 20.19
CA PRO A 135 -8.85 4.58 19.96
C PRO A 135 -9.01 5.94 20.66
N SER A 136 -9.45 6.94 19.93
CA SER A 136 -9.48 8.31 20.41
C SER A 136 -10.77 9.03 20.06
N SER A 137 -11.28 9.85 20.97
CA SER A 137 -12.34 10.83 20.71
C SER A 137 -11.75 12.20 20.41
N VAL A 138 -12.52 13.06 19.75
CA VAL A 138 -12.16 14.47 19.51
C VAL A 138 -11.87 15.20 20.81
N SER A 139 -12.64 14.95 21.85
CA SER A 139 -12.45 15.57 23.17
C SER A 139 -11.15 15.17 23.81
N GLN A 140 -10.80 13.88 23.79
CA GLN A 140 -9.51 13.39 24.35
C GLN A 140 -8.32 14.00 23.63
N LEU A 141 -8.37 14.09 22.30
CA LEU A 141 -7.30 14.67 21.49
C LEU A 141 -7.15 16.19 21.73
N LYS A 142 -8.27 16.95 21.73
CA LYS A 142 -8.26 18.42 21.94
C LYS A 142 -7.82 18.81 23.33
N ASN A 143 -8.13 17.99 24.34
CA ASN A 143 -7.77 18.23 25.74
C ASN A 143 -6.37 17.65 26.09
N GLY A 144 -5.66 17.04 25.15
CA GLY A 144 -4.35 16.46 25.35
C GLY A 144 -4.31 15.23 26.27
N VAL A 145 -5.46 14.56 26.46
CA VAL A 145 -5.54 13.29 27.21
C VAL A 145 -4.88 12.18 26.40
N ILE A 146 -5.08 12.18 25.10
CA ILE A 146 -4.40 11.32 24.13
C ILE A 146 -3.66 12.22 23.15
N ALA A 147 -2.42 11.89 22.85
CA ALA A 147 -1.63 12.63 21.88
C ALA A 147 -2.11 12.32 20.45
N ALA A 148 -2.43 13.37 19.70
CA ALA A 148 -2.63 13.23 18.27
C ALA A 148 -1.34 12.78 17.57
N PRO A 149 -1.42 12.03 16.47
CA PRO A 149 -0.25 11.72 15.65
C PRO A 149 0.54 12.99 15.32
N PRO A 150 1.87 12.97 15.40
CA PRO A 150 2.66 14.17 15.16
C PRO A 150 2.51 14.63 13.71
N ARG A 151 2.50 15.96 13.52
CA ARG A 151 2.45 16.58 12.19
C ARG A 151 1.31 16.09 11.31
N LEU A 152 0.11 15.94 11.89
CA LEU A 152 -1.11 15.74 11.12
C LEU A 152 -1.16 16.74 9.95
N PHE A 153 -1.71 16.28 8.84
CA PHE A 153 -1.89 17.09 7.62
C PHE A 153 -0.59 17.41 6.83
N SER A 154 0.53 16.79 7.19
CA SER A 154 1.76 16.84 6.41
C SER A 154 1.90 15.56 5.56
N HIS A 155 2.02 15.68 4.22
CA HIS A 155 2.16 14.54 3.32
C HIS A 155 3.28 13.59 3.72
N ASN A 156 4.50 14.11 3.91
CA ASN A 156 5.66 13.29 4.22
C ASN A 156 5.49 12.54 5.54
N ASP A 157 5.03 13.25 6.57
CA ASP A 157 4.91 12.66 7.92
C ASP A 157 3.77 11.64 7.99
N GLN A 158 2.62 11.92 7.35
CA GLN A 158 1.49 11.00 7.34
C GLN A 158 1.74 9.80 6.43
N SER A 159 2.34 9.99 5.25
CA SER A 159 2.80 8.87 4.40
C SER A 159 3.75 7.95 5.16
N ASP A 160 4.71 8.51 5.89
CA ASP A 160 5.62 7.73 6.73
C ASP A 160 4.85 6.94 7.81
N GLN A 161 3.89 7.59 8.47
CA GLN A 161 3.10 6.95 9.53
C GLN A 161 2.20 5.82 8.98
N TRP A 162 1.61 6.00 7.81
CA TRP A 162 0.87 4.95 7.12
C TRP A 162 1.74 3.73 6.80
N GLN A 163 2.98 3.96 6.43
CA GLN A 163 3.92 2.90 6.06
C GLN A 163 4.59 2.26 7.29
N LYS A 164 4.83 3.03 8.35
CA LYS A 164 5.46 2.54 9.58
C LYS A 164 4.48 1.97 10.59
N THR A 165 3.27 2.56 10.70
CA THR A 165 2.28 2.32 11.79
C THR A 165 2.80 2.59 13.21
N SER A 166 4.02 3.03 13.36
CA SER A 166 4.64 3.39 14.65
C SER A 166 5.06 4.86 14.61
N VAL A 167 4.27 5.71 15.25
CA VAL A 167 4.54 7.16 15.38
C VAL A 167 5.75 7.46 16.29
N ALA A 168 6.08 6.54 17.18
CA ALA A 168 7.16 6.73 18.18
C ALA A 168 8.51 6.16 17.73
N SER A 169 8.54 5.30 16.70
CA SER A 169 9.78 4.66 16.27
C SER A 169 10.58 5.54 15.32
N LEU A 170 11.86 5.72 15.64
CA LEU A 170 12.85 6.33 14.75
C LEU A 170 13.35 5.36 13.68
N GLU A 171 13.01 4.07 13.77
CA GLU A 171 13.41 3.07 12.78
C GLU A 171 12.73 3.36 11.43
N ALA A 172 13.52 3.34 10.37
CA ALA A 172 13.05 3.49 8.99
C ALA A 172 12.63 2.13 8.41
N VAL A 173 11.66 1.46 9.05
CA VAL A 173 11.11 0.16 8.63
C VAL A 173 9.60 0.23 8.49
N GLY A 174 9.07 -0.34 7.40
CA GLY A 174 7.64 -0.40 7.11
C GLY A 174 6.99 -1.70 7.57
N TRP A 175 5.65 -1.70 7.71
CA TRP A 175 4.93 -2.87 8.19
C TRP A 175 4.99 -4.06 7.20
N ALA A 176 5.00 -3.81 5.89
CA ALA A 176 5.16 -4.88 4.91
C ALA A 176 6.59 -5.45 4.91
N GLY A 177 7.60 -4.59 5.16
CA GLY A 177 8.99 -5.04 5.36
C GLY A 177 9.17 -5.88 6.62
N ARG A 178 8.55 -5.48 7.75
CA ARG A 178 8.54 -6.30 8.98
C ARG A 178 7.84 -7.65 8.76
N ALA A 179 6.74 -7.67 8.01
CA ALA A 179 6.08 -8.91 7.63
C ALA A 179 6.98 -9.80 6.75
N ALA A 180 7.70 -9.20 5.78
CA ALA A 180 8.66 -9.92 4.95
C ALA A 180 9.80 -10.53 5.77
N ASP A 181 10.33 -9.80 6.76
CA ASP A 181 11.35 -10.33 7.69
C ASP A 181 10.87 -11.58 8.44
N LEU A 182 9.59 -11.59 8.88
CA LEU A 182 8.99 -12.73 9.59
C LEU A 182 8.76 -13.94 8.68
N LEU A 183 8.36 -13.70 7.41
CA LEU A 183 8.00 -14.74 6.46
C LEU A 183 9.21 -15.31 5.72
N ALA A 184 10.29 -14.54 5.55
CA ALA A 184 11.47 -14.94 4.78
C ALA A 184 12.11 -16.27 5.22
N PRO A 185 12.18 -16.63 6.53
CA PRO A 185 12.68 -17.93 6.94
C PRO A 185 11.86 -19.12 6.45
N GLU A 186 10.55 -18.96 6.31
CA GLU A 186 9.63 -20.00 5.82
C GLU A 186 9.76 -20.18 4.30
N TYR A 187 9.96 -19.08 3.56
CA TYR A 187 10.06 -19.07 2.10
C TYR A 187 11.51 -18.98 1.60
N ARG A 188 12.44 -19.73 2.22
CA ARG A 188 13.89 -19.71 1.91
C ARG A 188 14.25 -20.06 0.46
N THR A 189 13.39 -20.81 -0.21
CA THR A 189 13.58 -21.17 -1.62
C THR A 189 13.17 -20.05 -2.58
N GLN A 190 12.46 -19.04 -2.09
CA GLN A 190 12.10 -17.88 -2.87
C GLN A 190 13.33 -16.97 -2.99
N THR A 191 13.82 -16.81 -4.20
CA THR A 191 15.03 -15.99 -4.48
C THR A 191 14.72 -14.52 -4.60
N LEU A 192 13.53 -14.16 -5.13
CA LEU A 192 13.08 -12.77 -5.19
C LEU A 192 12.60 -12.26 -3.83
N PRO A 193 12.81 -10.95 -3.53
CA PRO A 193 12.22 -10.32 -2.36
C PRO A 193 10.69 -10.46 -2.35
N ILE A 194 10.11 -10.54 -1.15
CA ILE A 194 8.65 -10.53 -0.98
C ILE A 194 8.06 -9.18 -1.44
N GLY A 195 8.76 -8.07 -1.19
CA GLY A 195 8.36 -6.72 -1.60
C GLY A 195 8.83 -6.36 -3.01
N LEU A 196 7.91 -5.93 -3.88
CA LEU A 196 8.20 -5.48 -5.23
C LEU A 196 7.48 -4.16 -5.50
N SER A 197 8.15 -3.14 -6.04
CA SER A 197 7.56 -1.82 -6.26
C SER A 197 7.71 -1.34 -7.69
N TYR A 198 6.60 -0.91 -8.28
CA TYR A 198 6.54 -0.13 -9.52
C TYR A 198 6.36 1.38 -9.27
N SER A 199 6.28 1.78 -8.00
CA SER A 199 6.16 3.20 -7.59
C SER A 199 7.46 3.79 -7.03
N GLY A 200 8.59 3.11 -7.27
CA GLY A 200 9.90 3.52 -6.77
C GLY A 200 10.20 3.02 -5.35
N ALA A 201 11.29 3.53 -4.78
CA ALA A 201 11.69 3.21 -3.42
C ALA A 201 10.65 3.76 -2.42
N ASN A 202 10.30 2.94 -1.43
CA ASN A 202 9.28 3.26 -0.44
C ASN A 202 9.65 2.68 0.92
N LEU A 203 9.09 3.24 1.97
CA LEU A 203 9.34 2.79 3.33
C LEU A 203 8.52 1.54 3.68
N LEU A 204 7.33 1.38 3.10
CA LEU A 204 6.42 0.28 3.36
C LEU A 204 7.10 -1.09 3.29
N GLN A 205 7.96 -1.29 2.30
CA GLN A 205 8.62 -2.56 1.99
C GLN A 205 10.05 -2.69 2.56
N VAL A 206 10.48 -1.72 3.37
CA VAL A 206 11.78 -1.79 4.07
C VAL A 206 11.60 -2.56 5.37
N GLY A 207 12.25 -3.71 5.50
CA GLY A 207 12.41 -4.47 6.73
C GLY A 207 13.78 -4.24 7.38
N ARG A 208 14.06 -4.97 8.44
CA ARG A 208 15.39 -4.96 9.07
C ARG A 208 16.41 -5.83 8.31
N THR A 209 15.93 -6.89 7.68
CA THR A 209 16.75 -7.85 6.92
C THR A 209 16.32 -7.95 5.46
N GLN A 210 15.05 -7.72 5.17
CA GLN A 210 14.48 -7.73 3.82
C GLN A 210 14.26 -6.31 3.32
N THR A 211 14.55 -6.08 2.05
CA THR A 211 14.27 -4.80 1.37
C THR A 211 13.56 -5.09 0.07
N GLY A 212 12.51 -4.34 -0.23
CA GLY A 212 11.79 -4.46 -1.49
C GLY A 212 12.65 -4.09 -2.70
N LEU A 213 12.34 -4.68 -3.85
CA LEU A 213 12.94 -4.39 -5.13
C LEU A 213 12.07 -3.41 -5.92
N SER A 214 12.65 -2.30 -6.37
CA SER A 214 11.98 -1.39 -7.32
C SER A 214 12.25 -1.82 -8.75
N ILE A 215 11.16 -1.95 -9.54
CA ILE A 215 11.20 -2.45 -10.92
C ILE A 215 10.55 -1.41 -11.83
N SER A 216 11.04 -1.30 -13.07
CA SER A 216 10.43 -0.47 -14.12
C SER A 216 9.26 -1.18 -14.79
N THR A 217 8.22 -0.43 -15.17
CA THR A 217 7.11 -0.96 -15.98
C THR A 217 7.51 -1.30 -17.42
N SER A 218 8.65 -0.80 -17.88
CA SER A 218 9.25 -1.17 -19.16
C SER A 218 9.94 -2.55 -19.14
N GLY A 219 9.89 -3.22 -18.01
CA GLY A 219 10.53 -4.51 -17.78
C GLY A 219 11.89 -4.42 -17.07
N PRO A 220 12.57 -5.56 -16.90
CA PRO A 220 13.88 -5.60 -16.26
C PRO A 220 14.89 -4.73 -16.98
N GLU A 221 15.53 -3.83 -16.24
CA GLU A 221 16.51 -2.92 -16.82
C GLU A 221 17.88 -3.58 -16.86
N SER A 222 18.49 -3.59 -18.04
CA SER A 222 19.93 -3.88 -18.20
C SER A 222 20.70 -2.56 -18.20
N LEU A 223 21.94 -2.58 -17.72
CA LEU A 223 22.80 -1.41 -17.77
C LEU A 223 23.08 -1.04 -19.24
N SER A 224 22.46 0.02 -19.74
CA SER A 224 22.51 0.39 -21.16
C SER A 224 23.94 0.67 -21.67
N PHE A 225 24.85 1.10 -20.79
CA PHE A 225 26.25 1.34 -21.14
C PHE A 225 27.00 0.01 -21.38
N LEU A 226 26.69 -1.06 -20.65
CA LEU A 226 27.27 -2.38 -20.85
C LEU A 226 26.79 -2.98 -22.17
N ARG A 227 25.50 -2.88 -22.49
CA ARG A 227 24.99 -3.33 -23.79
C ARG A 227 25.67 -2.64 -24.98
N ARG A 228 26.06 -1.36 -24.81
CA ARG A 228 26.76 -0.60 -25.86
C ARG A 228 28.25 -0.94 -25.91
N ASN A 229 28.82 -1.47 -24.85
CA ASN A 229 30.23 -1.75 -24.71
C ASN A 229 30.44 -3.08 -23.98
N PRO A 230 30.23 -4.24 -24.65
CA PRO A 230 30.36 -5.56 -24.02
C PRO A 230 31.73 -5.84 -23.38
N ALA A 231 32.79 -5.20 -23.88
CA ALA A 231 34.11 -5.31 -23.29
C ALA A 231 34.21 -4.73 -21.85
N LEU A 232 33.25 -3.93 -21.43
CA LEU A 232 33.18 -3.41 -20.07
C LEU A 232 32.49 -4.36 -19.09
N ASP A 233 31.78 -5.41 -19.57
CA ASP A 233 31.05 -6.32 -18.70
C ASP A 233 32.00 -7.01 -17.70
N SER A 234 33.10 -7.58 -18.17
CA SER A 234 34.07 -8.25 -17.31
C SER A 234 34.76 -7.32 -16.32
N VAL A 235 35.00 -6.07 -16.72
CA VAL A 235 35.56 -5.04 -15.83
C VAL A 235 34.56 -4.64 -14.78
N TYR A 236 33.29 -4.48 -15.17
CA TYR A 236 32.21 -4.14 -14.27
C TYR A 236 31.93 -5.25 -13.26
N GLU A 237 31.85 -6.51 -13.73
CA GLU A 237 31.67 -7.67 -12.86
C GLU A 237 32.85 -7.80 -11.88
N ALA A 238 34.09 -7.63 -12.33
CA ALA A 238 35.25 -7.64 -11.47
C ALA A 238 35.25 -6.51 -10.43
N LEU A 239 34.74 -5.32 -10.81
CA LEU A 239 34.60 -4.20 -9.89
C LEU A 239 33.54 -4.48 -8.82
N MET A 240 32.40 -5.07 -9.20
CA MET A 240 31.32 -5.40 -8.27
C MET A 240 31.66 -6.62 -7.39
N ALA A 241 32.40 -7.58 -7.91
CA ALA A 241 32.84 -8.77 -7.16
C ALA A 241 34.01 -8.52 -6.20
N ASN A 242 34.73 -7.41 -6.34
CA ASN A 242 35.84 -7.08 -5.47
C ASN A 242 35.41 -6.96 -4.01
N GLY A 243 36.16 -7.61 -3.12
CA GLY A 243 35.95 -7.50 -1.66
C GLY A 243 36.35 -6.12 -1.17
N HIS A 244 35.46 -5.13 -1.37
CA HIS A 244 35.68 -3.76 -0.92
C HIS A 244 35.90 -3.71 0.60
N GLU A 245 36.98 -3.12 1.07
CA GLU A 245 37.26 -2.96 2.50
C GLU A 245 36.27 -2.00 3.16
N HIS A 246 35.85 -0.96 2.43
CA HIS A 246 34.89 0.00 2.93
C HIS A 246 33.46 -0.59 2.94
N LEU A 247 32.83 -0.60 4.10
CA LEU A 247 31.50 -1.21 4.31
C LEU A 247 30.45 -0.73 3.28
N PHE A 248 30.33 0.59 3.07
CA PHE A 248 29.36 1.14 2.12
C PHE A 248 29.64 0.72 0.66
N ALA A 249 30.91 0.63 0.26
CA ALA A 249 31.26 0.19 -1.08
C ALA A 249 30.90 -1.29 -1.29
N ARG A 250 31.15 -2.13 -0.28
CA ARG A 250 30.78 -3.54 -0.28
C ARG A 250 29.27 -3.75 -0.35
N GLU A 251 28.52 -3.04 0.48
CA GLU A 251 27.05 -3.14 0.48
C GLU A 251 26.43 -2.59 -0.81
N TYR A 252 26.99 -1.52 -1.36
CA TYR A 252 26.59 -0.99 -2.66
C TYR A 252 26.83 -2.02 -3.78
N ALA A 253 28.01 -2.60 -3.86
CA ALA A 253 28.36 -3.60 -4.85
C ALA A 253 27.45 -4.85 -4.74
N ARG A 254 27.21 -5.33 -3.51
CA ARG A 254 26.30 -6.44 -3.22
C ARG A 254 24.87 -6.14 -3.66
N GLY A 255 24.33 -4.98 -3.28
CA GLY A 255 22.98 -4.57 -3.66
C GLY A 255 22.80 -4.45 -5.16
N HIS A 256 23.82 -3.94 -5.84
CA HIS A 256 23.81 -3.79 -7.30
C HIS A 256 23.87 -5.15 -8.02
N ALA A 257 24.74 -6.05 -7.58
CA ALA A 257 24.84 -7.41 -8.12
C ALA A 257 23.54 -8.19 -7.94
N ASN A 258 22.92 -8.10 -6.76
CA ASN A 258 21.62 -8.72 -6.49
C ASN A 258 20.52 -8.14 -7.41
N GLY A 259 20.48 -6.82 -7.59
CA GLY A 259 19.52 -6.17 -8.49
C GLY A 259 19.62 -6.65 -9.93
N LEU A 260 20.84 -6.83 -10.47
CA LEU A 260 21.06 -7.38 -11.80
C LEU A 260 20.63 -8.86 -11.90
N ALA A 261 20.96 -9.66 -10.88
CA ALA A 261 20.53 -11.06 -10.82
C ALA A 261 19.02 -11.21 -10.79
N PHE A 262 18.32 -10.40 -9.98
CA PHE A 262 16.86 -10.38 -9.93
C PHE A 262 16.24 -9.94 -11.27
N ASN A 263 16.80 -8.93 -11.91
CA ASN A 263 16.35 -8.49 -13.23
C ASN A 263 16.50 -9.59 -14.29
N ALA A 264 17.62 -10.30 -14.30
CA ALA A 264 17.84 -11.43 -15.22
C ALA A 264 16.85 -12.57 -14.97
N GLN A 265 16.60 -12.91 -13.70
CA GLN A 265 15.63 -13.94 -13.31
C GLN A 265 14.19 -13.55 -13.73
N ILE A 266 13.80 -12.31 -13.51
CA ILE A 266 12.49 -11.80 -13.91
C ILE A 266 12.34 -11.83 -15.44
N ALA A 267 13.36 -11.39 -16.17
CA ALA A 267 13.34 -11.41 -17.64
C ALA A 267 13.11 -12.82 -18.18
N ALA A 268 13.90 -13.80 -17.72
CA ALA A 268 13.79 -15.19 -18.12
C ALA A 268 12.41 -15.78 -17.79
N ALA A 269 11.85 -15.46 -16.61
CA ALA A 269 10.52 -15.95 -16.22
C ALA A 269 9.39 -15.33 -17.04
N LEU A 270 9.51 -14.06 -17.40
CA LEU A 270 8.51 -13.38 -18.26
C LEU A 270 8.54 -13.88 -19.71
N GLU A 271 9.71 -14.29 -20.22
CA GLU A 271 9.83 -14.94 -21.55
C GLU A 271 9.22 -16.35 -21.57
N ALA A 272 9.15 -17.03 -20.43
CA ALA A 272 8.65 -18.40 -20.32
C ALA A 272 7.13 -18.51 -20.17
N VAL A 273 6.40 -17.39 -20.00
CA VAL A 273 4.95 -17.39 -19.72
C VAL A 273 4.19 -16.46 -20.66
N GLU A 274 2.97 -16.83 -20.97
CA GLU A 274 2.06 -15.93 -21.69
C GLU A 274 1.48 -14.86 -20.76
N ALA A 275 1.45 -13.62 -21.21
CA ALA A 275 0.81 -12.53 -20.49
C ALA A 275 -0.72 -12.72 -20.47
N PRO A 276 -1.41 -12.35 -19.39
CA PRO A 276 -2.88 -12.42 -19.36
C PRO A 276 -3.48 -11.56 -20.47
N GLN A 277 -4.43 -12.14 -21.21
CA GLN A 277 -5.10 -11.51 -22.35
C GLN A 277 -6.23 -10.58 -21.89
N VAL A 278 -5.86 -9.59 -21.07
CA VAL A 278 -6.76 -8.56 -20.54
C VAL A 278 -6.27 -7.19 -20.97
N SER A 279 -7.19 -6.35 -21.43
CA SER A 279 -6.87 -4.97 -21.78
C SER A 279 -6.82 -4.10 -20.53
N PHE A 280 -5.71 -3.41 -20.32
CA PHE A 280 -5.54 -2.42 -19.28
C PHE A 280 -5.68 -1.01 -19.85
N PRO A 281 -6.21 -0.04 -19.06
CA PRO A 281 -6.18 1.37 -19.43
C PRO A 281 -4.76 1.83 -19.81
N ALA A 282 -4.68 2.72 -20.79
CA ALA A 282 -3.39 3.26 -21.27
C ALA A 282 -2.93 4.44 -20.41
N ASP A 283 -2.94 4.26 -19.09
CA ASP A 283 -2.46 5.23 -18.11
C ASP A 283 -1.32 4.64 -17.25
N ARG A 284 -0.78 5.45 -16.34
CA ARG A 284 0.34 5.04 -15.50
C ARG A 284 -0.02 3.88 -14.57
N LEU A 285 -1.22 3.90 -13.98
CA LEU A 285 -1.65 2.83 -13.07
C LEU A 285 -1.89 1.54 -13.85
N GLY A 286 -2.48 1.63 -15.04
CA GLY A 286 -2.70 0.48 -15.92
C GLY A 286 -1.40 -0.19 -16.34
N ALA A 287 -0.38 0.60 -16.70
CA ALA A 287 0.95 0.06 -17.00
C ALA A 287 1.56 -0.69 -15.81
N GLN A 288 1.44 -0.15 -14.60
CA GLN A 288 1.95 -0.79 -13.39
C GLN A 288 1.19 -2.07 -13.07
N LEU A 289 -0.15 -2.05 -13.05
CA LEU A 289 -0.97 -3.24 -12.75
C LEU A 289 -0.85 -4.32 -13.81
N LYS A 290 -0.68 -3.96 -15.09
CA LYS A 290 -0.35 -4.90 -16.16
C LYS A 290 0.98 -5.62 -15.86
N ALA A 291 2.02 -4.89 -15.47
CA ALA A 291 3.31 -5.46 -15.13
C ALA A 291 3.23 -6.36 -13.87
N VAL A 292 2.43 -5.99 -12.86
CA VAL A 292 2.12 -6.86 -11.71
C VAL A 292 1.44 -8.15 -12.17
N ALA A 293 0.42 -8.08 -13.05
CA ALA A 293 -0.28 -9.25 -13.55
C ALA A 293 0.65 -10.20 -14.33
N GLN A 294 1.60 -9.66 -15.08
CA GLN A 294 2.64 -10.44 -15.77
C GLN A 294 3.57 -11.17 -14.79
N LEU A 295 4.00 -10.52 -13.71
CA LEU A 295 4.81 -11.17 -12.67
C LEU A 295 4.03 -12.24 -11.91
N ILE A 296 2.74 -12.02 -11.66
CA ILE A 296 1.86 -13.05 -11.06
C ILE A 296 1.69 -14.24 -12.00
N ALA A 297 1.59 -14.02 -13.31
CA ALA A 297 1.58 -15.10 -14.31
C ALA A 297 2.86 -15.94 -14.22
N ALA A 298 4.01 -15.29 -14.03
CA ALA A 298 5.32 -15.93 -13.94
C ALA A 298 5.64 -16.53 -12.54
N ARG A 299 4.73 -16.48 -11.55
CA ARG A 299 4.98 -16.87 -10.16
C ARG A 299 5.59 -18.27 -9.99
N GLU A 300 5.15 -19.24 -10.80
CA GLU A 300 5.67 -20.61 -10.75
C GLU A 300 7.09 -20.69 -11.31
N ALA A 301 7.35 -20.05 -12.46
CA ALA A 301 8.69 -19.96 -13.05
C ALA A 301 9.67 -19.20 -12.14
N LEU A 302 9.17 -18.24 -11.38
CA LEU A 302 9.96 -17.50 -10.38
C LEU A 302 10.11 -18.26 -9.05
N GLY A 303 9.35 -19.34 -8.83
CA GLY A 303 9.35 -20.08 -7.57
C GLY A 303 8.87 -19.26 -6.37
N VAL A 304 7.99 -18.26 -6.59
CA VAL A 304 7.52 -17.36 -5.53
C VAL A 304 6.19 -17.82 -4.96
N LYS A 305 6.03 -17.70 -3.65
CA LYS A 305 4.81 -18.05 -2.89
C LYS A 305 4.15 -16.85 -2.23
N ARG A 306 4.93 -15.82 -1.90
CA ARG A 306 4.46 -14.61 -1.23
C ARG A 306 5.01 -13.38 -1.92
N GLN A 307 4.13 -12.45 -2.29
CA GLN A 307 4.52 -11.19 -2.93
C GLN A 307 3.68 -10.02 -2.39
N ILE A 308 4.31 -8.90 -2.10
CA ILE A 308 3.67 -7.63 -1.76
C ILE A 308 4.11 -6.62 -2.81
N PHE A 309 3.19 -6.18 -3.64
CA PHE A 309 3.44 -5.17 -4.65
C PHE A 309 3.05 -3.78 -4.16
N LEU A 310 3.80 -2.77 -4.56
CA LEU A 310 3.40 -1.37 -4.44
C LEU A 310 3.32 -0.74 -5.83
N VAL A 311 2.16 -0.18 -6.13
CA VAL A 311 1.88 0.66 -7.30
C VAL A 311 1.36 2.01 -6.84
N GLY A 312 1.39 3.04 -7.69
CA GLY A 312 1.00 4.38 -7.27
C GLY A 312 0.24 5.15 -8.33
N LEU A 313 -0.78 5.87 -7.88
CA LEU A 313 -1.55 6.86 -8.62
C LEU A 313 -1.42 8.21 -7.89
N GLY A 314 -0.80 9.19 -8.54
CA GLY A 314 -0.62 10.53 -7.99
C GLY A 314 -1.67 11.52 -8.50
N GLY A 315 -1.74 12.69 -7.87
CA GLY A 315 -2.60 13.78 -8.29
C GLY A 315 -3.78 14.08 -7.36
N PHE A 316 -3.85 13.40 -6.21
CA PHE A 316 -4.94 13.54 -5.22
C PHE A 316 -4.84 14.81 -4.37
N ASP A 317 -3.74 15.56 -4.44
CA ASP A 317 -3.62 16.85 -3.74
C ASP A 317 -4.41 17.95 -4.49
N THR A 318 -5.74 17.88 -4.34
CA THR A 318 -6.72 18.67 -5.11
C THR A 318 -7.13 19.92 -4.35
N HIS A 319 -6.21 20.88 -4.22
CA HIS A 319 -6.51 22.21 -3.68
C HIS A 319 -7.25 23.13 -4.65
N ALA A 320 -7.30 22.75 -5.94
CA ALA A 320 -8.01 23.48 -7.01
C ALA A 320 -8.48 22.49 -8.08
N ASP A 321 -9.50 22.87 -8.87
CA ASP A 321 -10.10 22.08 -9.95
C ASP A 321 -10.50 20.65 -9.50
N GLN A 322 -10.91 20.50 -8.24
CA GLN A 322 -11.07 19.18 -7.63
C GLN A 322 -12.08 18.31 -8.36
N LEU A 323 -13.26 18.83 -8.73
CA LEU A 323 -14.30 18.02 -9.37
C LEU A 323 -13.81 17.30 -10.63
N SER A 324 -13.11 18.02 -11.52
CA SER A 324 -12.64 17.44 -12.78
C SER A 324 -11.45 16.51 -12.58
N ARG A 325 -10.50 16.91 -11.72
CA ARG A 325 -9.30 16.12 -11.42
C ARG A 325 -9.65 14.85 -10.67
N HIS A 326 -10.48 14.94 -9.63
CA HIS A 326 -10.91 13.79 -8.84
C HIS A 326 -11.75 12.81 -9.66
N ALA A 327 -12.64 13.32 -10.54
CA ALA A 327 -13.39 12.47 -11.47
C ALA A 327 -12.46 11.62 -12.37
N SER A 328 -11.41 12.23 -12.91
CA SER A 328 -10.42 11.53 -13.74
C SER A 328 -9.64 10.48 -12.95
N LEU A 329 -9.27 10.77 -11.69
CA LEU A 329 -8.59 9.84 -10.80
C LEU A 329 -9.49 8.68 -10.38
N MET A 330 -10.77 8.94 -10.08
CA MET A 330 -11.76 7.90 -9.76
C MET A 330 -12.01 6.97 -10.95
N ASN A 331 -12.09 7.51 -12.15
CA ASN A 331 -12.20 6.70 -13.37
C ASN A 331 -10.97 5.80 -13.55
N SER A 332 -9.76 6.38 -13.46
CA SER A 332 -8.51 5.61 -13.56
C SER A 332 -8.43 4.51 -12.51
N LEU A 333 -8.69 4.83 -11.23
CA LEU A 333 -8.67 3.84 -10.15
C LEU A 333 -9.67 2.71 -10.40
N SER A 334 -10.90 3.04 -10.71
CA SER A 334 -11.99 2.08 -10.88
C SER A 334 -11.78 1.14 -12.06
N THR A 335 -11.45 1.68 -13.24
CA THR A 335 -11.25 0.87 -14.45
C THR A 335 -10.01 -0.01 -14.34
N ASN A 336 -8.96 0.47 -13.67
CA ASN A 336 -7.74 -0.31 -13.44
C ASN A 336 -7.93 -1.42 -12.40
N LEU A 337 -8.72 -1.19 -11.34
CA LEU A 337 -9.08 -2.22 -10.37
C LEU A 337 -9.87 -3.36 -11.03
N GLU A 338 -10.84 -3.02 -11.87
CA GLU A 338 -11.64 -4.01 -12.61
C GLU A 338 -10.78 -4.80 -13.60
N ALA A 339 -9.95 -4.13 -14.41
CA ALA A 339 -9.05 -4.79 -15.34
C ALA A 339 -8.06 -5.73 -14.64
N PHE A 340 -7.52 -5.30 -13.50
CA PHE A 340 -6.59 -6.12 -12.73
C PHE A 340 -7.28 -7.33 -12.09
N TYR A 341 -8.48 -7.15 -11.51
CA TYR A 341 -9.26 -8.26 -10.99
C TYR A 341 -9.56 -9.29 -12.09
N ASN A 342 -10.02 -8.85 -13.26
CA ASN A 342 -10.26 -9.71 -14.40
C ASN A 342 -8.99 -10.45 -14.87
N ALA A 343 -7.82 -9.83 -14.79
CA ALA A 343 -6.55 -10.50 -15.07
C ALA A 343 -6.25 -11.60 -14.06
N THR A 344 -6.53 -11.39 -12.77
CA THR A 344 -6.35 -12.43 -11.74
C THR A 344 -7.34 -13.58 -11.89
N GLU A 345 -8.57 -13.32 -12.36
CA GLU A 345 -9.54 -14.38 -12.72
C GLU A 345 -9.05 -15.19 -13.92
N ALA A 346 -8.59 -14.52 -14.98
CA ALA A 346 -8.04 -15.19 -16.16
C ALA A 346 -6.82 -16.07 -15.83
N LEU A 347 -6.02 -15.69 -14.82
CA LEU A 347 -4.89 -16.46 -14.30
C LEU A 347 -5.30 -17.56 -13.31
N GLY A 348 -6.57 -17.66 -12.93
CA GLY A 348 -7.08 -18.63 -11.95
C GLY A 348 -6.61 -18.39 -10.51
N VAL A 349 -6.17 -17.17 -10.17
CA VAL A 349 -5.60 -16.82 -8.87
C VAL A 349 -6.37 -15.73 -8.12
N ALA A 350 -7.56 -15.36 -8.57
CA ALA A 350 -8.33 -14.28 -7.96
C ALA A 350 -8.52 -14.44 -6.45
N GLY A 351 -8.73 -15.67 -5.96
CA GLY A 351 -8.85 -15.99 -4.53
C GLY A 351 -7.57 -15.79 -3.71
N SER A 352 -6.42 -15.74 -4.40
CA SER A 352 -5.09 -15.62 -3.81
C SER A 352 -4.46 -14.23 -3.98
N VAL A 353 -5.18 -13.29 -4.61
CA VAL A 353 -4.69 -11.95 -4.91
C VAL A 353 -5.66 -10.91 -4.34
N THR A 354 -5.13 -9.98 -3.55
CA THR A 354 -5.92 -8.90 -2.96
C THR A 354 -5.25 -7.55 -3.23
N SER A 355 -5.98 -6.65 -3.88
CA SER A 355 -5.63 -5.24 -4.04
C SER A 355 -6.26 -4.41 -2.93
N PHE A 356 -5.52 -3.44 -2.42
CA PHE A 356 -6.00 -2.53 -1.41
C PHE A 356 -5.43 -1.13 -1.59
N THR A 357 -6.20 -0.09 -1.27
CA THR A 357 -5.73 1.29 -1.37
C THR A 357 -5.08 1.76 -0.07
N ILE A 358 -4.10 2.64 -0.20
CA ILE A 358 -3.54 3.44 0.89
C ILE A 358 -3.47 4.90 0.44
N SER A 359 -3.51 5.84 1.35
CA SER A 359 -3.42 7.28 1.04
C SER A 359 -2.65 7.99 2.14
N ASP A 360 -2.02 9.11 1.82
CA ASP A 360 -1.29 9.93 2.80
C ASP A 360 -2.20 10.28 3.99
N PHE A 361 -3.41 10.72 3.65
CA PHE A 361 -4.53 11.06 4.55
C PHE A 361 -5.83 11.18 3.72
N GLY A 362 -6.95 11.52 4.34
CA GLY A 362 -8.16 11.99 3.64
C GLY A 362 -8.13 13.51 3.44
N ARG A 363 -9.12 14.05 2.73
CA ARG A 363 -9.31 15.51 2.57
C ARG A 363 -10.33 16.03 3.59
N SER A 364 -10.28 17.34 3.87
CA SER A 364 -11.30 17.98 4.69
C SER A 364 -12.68 17.91 4.03
N LEU A 365 -13.74 17.75 4.82
CA LEU A 365 -15.11 17.83 4.32
C LEU A 365 -15.45 19.27 3.89
N SER A 366 -14.94 20.28 4.62
CA SER A 366 -15.08 21.69 4.22
C SER A 366 -14.30 21.97 2.94
N VAL A 367 -14.85 22.87 2.14
CA VAL A 367 -14.25 23.31 0.89
C VAL A 367 -13.25 24.46 1.11
N ASN A 368 -12.27 24.58 0.23
CA ASN A 368 -11.35 25.70 0.11
C ASN A 368 -11.36 26.19 -1.34
N GLY A 369 -12.26 27.12 -1.65
CA GLY A 369 -12.53 27.53 -3.03
C GLY A 369 -13.15 26.40 -3.86
N ASP A 370 -12.46 25.96 -4.91
CA ASP A 370 -12.87 24.84 -5.78
C ASP A 370 -12.10 23.53 -5.50
N GLY A 371 -11.50 23.44 -4.31
CA GLY A 371 -10.82 22.27 -3.78
C GLY A 371 -11.04 22.07 -2.28
N THR A 372 -10.21 21.22 -1.69
CA THR A 372 -10.26 20.89 -0.26
C THR A 372 -8.87 20.92 0.34
N ASP A 373 -8.78 21.11 1.66
CA ASP A 373 -7.53 21.04 2.41
C ASP A 373 -7.21 19.61 2.85
N HIS A 374 -6.02 19.42 3.44
CA HIS A 374 -5.60 18.18 4.04
C HIS A 374 -6.52 17.80 5.22
N GLY A 375 -6.93 16.55 5.25
CA GLY A 375 -7.72 15.94 6.31
C GLY A 375 -6.96 14.86 7.06
N TRP A 376 -7.66 13.94 7.71
CA TRP A 376 -7.05 12.86 8.50
C TRP A 376 -7.51 11.49 8.00
N SER A 377 -8.71 11.06 8.37
CA SER A 377 -9.23 9.76 7.94
C SER A 377 -9.67 9.73 6.48
N SER A 378 -9.63 8.55 5.90
CA SER A 378 -10.06 8.26 4.54
C SER A 378 -10.82 6.93 4.48
N HIS A 379 -11.58 6.69 3.42
CA HIS A 379 -12.10 5.36 3.12
C HIS A 379 -11.12 4.63 2.22
N GLN A 380 -10.99 3.33 2.43
CA GLN A 380 -10.11 2.48 1.64
C GLN A 380 -10.92 1.43 0.88
N LEU A 381 -10.43 1.04 -0.27
CA LEU A 381 -11.01 -0.01 -1.12
C LEU A 381 -10.18 -1.28 -0.99
N ILE A 382 -10.87 -2.42 -0.93
CA ILE A 382 -10.25 -3.74 -0.89
C ILE A 382 -10.92 -4.57 -1.99
N VAL A 383 -10.12 -5.15 -2.89
CA VAL A 383 -10.62 -5.88 -4.07
C VAL A 383 -9.86 -7.19 -4.23
N GLY A 384 -10.59 -8.30 -4.36
CA GLY A 384 -9.99 -9.61 -4.58
C GLY A 384 -11.01 -10.74 -4.42
N GLY A 385 -10.69 -11.92 -4.92
CA GLY A 385 -11.57 -13.08 -4.79
C GLY A 385 -11.65 -13.63 -3.36
N GLY A 386 -10.65 -13.36 -2.51
CA GLY A 386 -10.64 -13.68 -1.09
C GLY A 386 -11.28 -12.61 -0.19
N VAL A 387 -11.85 -11.55 -0.77
CA VAL A 387 -12.52 -10.48 -0.02
C VAL A 387 -13.97 -10.85 0.24
N GLN A 388 -14.47 -10.64 1.44
CA GLN A 388 -15.88 -10.69 1.76
C GLN A 388 -16.55 -9.38 1.32
N GLY A 389 -16.70 -9.21 0.00
CA GLY A 389 -17.14 -7.97 -0.62
C GLY A 389 -18.65 -7.75 -0.60
N GLY A 390 -19.09 -6.68 -1.29
CA GLY A 390 -20.48 -6.21 -1.27
C GLY A 390 -20.87 -5.58 0.07
N ARG A 391 -19.89 -5.15 0.87
CA ARG A 391 -20.07 -4.67 2.25
C ARG A 391 -19.21 -3.46 2.56
N PHE A 392 -19.68 -2.74 3.57
CA PHE A 392 -18.89 -1.71 4.27
C PHE A 392 -18.36 -2.29 5.57
N TYR A 393 -17.12 -1.97 5.91
CA TYR A 393 -16.47 -2.33 7.16
C TYR A 393 -16.02 -1.06 7.89
N GLY A 394 -15.90 -1.14 9.21
CA GLY A 394 -15.66 0.05 10.03
C GLY A 394 -16.90 0.93 10.13
N SER A 395 -16.76 2.12 10.71
CA SER A 395 -17.89 3.04 10.94
C SER A 395 -17.83 4.20 9.97
N MET A 396 -18.85 4.35 9.12
CA MET A 396 -18.99 5.51 8.24
C MET A 396 -19.20 6.77 9.09
N PRO A 397 -18.40 7.83 8.88
CA PRO A 397 -18.58 9.08 9.62
C PRO A 397 -19.86 9.80 9.15
N GLU A 398 -20.48 10.53 10.05
CA GLU A 398 -21.49 11.51 9.70
C GLU A 398 -20.81 12.67 8.96
N LEU A 399 -21.19 12.90 7.70
CA LEU A 399 -20.58 13.91 6.83
C LEU A 399 -21.21 15.30 7.05
N ALA A 400 -21.17 15.76 8.30
CA ALA A 400 -21.61 17.09 8.72
C ALA A 400 -20.47 17.85 9.39
N LEU A 401 -20.36 19.15 9.16
CA LEU A 401 -19.43 19.99 9.90
C LEU A 401 -19.87 20.05 11.37
N SER A 402 -18.91 19.97 12.28
CA SER A 402 -19.14 19.88 13.74
C SER A 402 -19.80 18.57 14.21
N ALA A 403 -19.85 17.51 13.37
CA ALA A 403 -20.19 16.17 13.81
C ALA A 403 -19.25 15.69 14.93
N GLU A 404 -19.68 14.67 15.70
CA GLU A 404 -18.93 14.18 16.87
C GLU A 404 -17.45 13.86 16.57
N ARG A 405 -17.17 13.38 15.37
CA ARG A 405 -15.82 13.01 14.93
C ARG A 405 -15.05 14.13 14.25
N ASP A 406 -15.63 15.31 14.05
CA ASP A 406 -14.96 16.45 13.41
C ASP A 406 -13.93 17.09 14.34
N TYR A 407 -12.65 16.83 14.05
CA TYR A 407 -11.51 17.46 14.75
C TYR A 407 -11.43 18.97 14.47
N GLY A 408 -12.04 19.42 13.38
CA GLY A 408 -12.17 20.80 12.93
C GLY A 408 -12.14 20.93 11.42
N GLY A 409 -13.14 21.62 10.86
CA GLY A 409 -13.27 21.84 9.43
C GLY A 409 -13.52 20.57 8.62
N GLY A 410 -14.20 19.59 9.21
CA GLY A 410 -14.46 18.31 8.56
C GLY A 410 -13.25 17.40 8.40
N ARG A 411 -12.27 17.52 9.30
CA ARG A 411 -11.14 16.60 9.43
C ARG A 411 -11.49 15.52 10.44
N PHE A 412 -12.07 14.43 9.98
CA PHE A 412 -12.61 13.42 10.90
C PHE A 412 -11.52 12.58 11.56
N VAL A 413 -11.66 12.39 12.87
CA VAL A 413 -10.84 11.46 13.65
C VAL A 413 -11.14 10.03 13.17
N PRO A 414 -10.14 9.23 12.82
CA PRO A 414 -10.35 7.84 12.40
C PRO A 414 -11.07 7.01 13.48
N THR A 415 -11.87 6.05 13.05
CA THR A 415 -12.42 4.98 13.89
C THR A 415 -11.69 3.66 13.69
N THR A 416 -11.00 3.54 12.56
CA THR A 416 -10.21 2.36 12.21
C THR A 416 -8.75 2.77 12.05
N ALA A 417 -7.84 2.07 12.75
CA ALA A 417 -6.41 2.32 12.64
C ALA A 417 -5.82 1.63 11.40
N VAL A 418 -4.77 2.24 10.83
CA VAL A 418 -3.93 1.59 9.79
C VAL A 418 -3.39 0.27 10.29
N ASP A 419 -3.07 0.14 11.59
CA ASP A 419 -2.62 -1.09 12.26
C ASP A 419 -3.64 -2.22 12.08
N GLN A 420 -4.93 -1.97 12.33
CA GLN A 420 -6.01 -2.95 12.18
C GLN A 420 -6.23 -3.36 10.70
N TYR A 421 -6.15 -2.36 9.81
CA TYR A 421 -6.24 -2.59 8.37
C TYR A 421 -5.12 -3.50 7.87
N GLY A 422 -3.87 -3.14 8.18
CA GLY A 422 -2.70 -3.92 7.81
C GLY A 422 -2.69 -5.31 8.46
N ALA A 423 -3.09 -5.44 9.74
CA ALA A 423 -3.14 -6.71 10.45
C ALA A 423 -4.15 -7.69 9.81
N SER A 424 -5.34 -7.21 9.41
CA SER A 424 -6.33 -8.02 8.70
C SER A 424 -5.80 -8.54 7.36
N LEU A 425 -5.11 -7.69 6.58
CA LEU A 425 -4.48 -8.08 5.32
C LEU A 425 -3.34 -9.09 5.54
N LEU A 426 -2.46 -8.85 6.52
CA LEU A 426 -1.32 -9.71 6.78
C LEU A 426 -1.70 -11.06 7.40
N ARG A 427 -2.78 -11.10 8.20
CA ARG A 427 -3.33 -12.37 8.70
C ARG A 427 -3.74 -13.27 7.54
N TRP A 428 -4.51 -12.73 6.60
CA TRP A 428 -4.87 -13.45 5.38
C TRP A 428 -3.63 -13.84 4.56
N PHE A 429 -2.63 -12.98 4.49
CA PHE A 429 -1.39 -13.20 3.75
C PHE A 429 -0.53 -14.33 4.33
N GLY A 430 -0.73 -14.68 5.59
CA GLY A 430 -0.07 -15.80 6.27
C GLY A 430 0.83 -15.41 7.44
N VAL A 431 0.81 -14.15 7.89
CA VAL A 431 1.52 -13.76 9.12
C VAL A 431 0.74 -14.30 10.33
N PRO A 432 1.37 -15.08 11.23
CA PRO A 432 0.71 -15.62 12.41
C PRO A 432 0.14 -14.54 13.32
N ALA A 433 -1.05 -14.78 13.89
CA ALA A 433 -1.68 -13.84 14.81
C ALA A 433 -0.78 -13.49 16.01
N SER A 434 -0.01 -14.46 16.52
CA SER A 434 0.96 -14.26 17.60
C SER A 434 2.11 -13.31 17.27
N SER A 435 2.35 -13.04 15.98
CA SER A 435 3.42 -12.15 15.51
C SER A 435 2.92 -10.74 15.17
N MET A 436 1.61 -10.47 15.27
CA MET A 436 1.04 -9.20 14.82
C MET A 436 1.56 -8.00 15.61
N GLU A 437 1.82 -8.13 16.92
CA GLU A 437 2.39 -7.05 17.72
C GLU A 437 3.81 -6.68 17.30
N SER A 438 4.59 -7.62 16.75
CA SER A 438 5.92 -7.33 16.23
C SER A 438 5.87 -6.55 14.91
N VAL A 439 4.77 -6.68 14.17
CA VAL A 439 4.52 -5.92 12.93
C VAL A 439 3.80 -4.60 13.23
N PHE A 440 2.82 -4.62 14.10
CA PHE A 440 1.98 -3.48 14.48
C PHE A 440 2.04 -3.24 15.99
N PRO A 441 3.00 -2.44 16.47
CA PRO A 441 3.24 -2.30 17.92
C PRO A 441 2.07 -1.76 18.74
N ASN A 442 1.12 -1.07 18.09
CA ASN A 442 -0.05 -0.52 18.77
C ASN A 442 -1.28 -1.45 18.72
N ILE A 443 -1.22 -2.58 18.01
CA ILE A 443 -2.40 -3.39 17.71
C ILE A 443 -3.14 -3.88 18.96
N ALA A 444 -2.43 -4.18 20.04
CA ALA A 444 -3.00 -4.61 21.32
C ALA A 444 -3.85 -3.53 22.03
N ARG A 445 -3.78 -2.28 21.57
CA ARG A 445 -4.61 -1.17 22.11
C ARG A 445 -6.00 -1.10 21.48
N PHE A 446 -6.23 -1.84 20.40
CA PHE A 446 -7.50 -1.88 19.68
C PHE A 446 -8.27 -3.15 20.02
N GLU A 447 -9.60 -3.06 20.02
CA GLU A 447 -10.49 -4.17 20.39
C GLU A 447 -10.32 -5.40 19.47
N SER A 448 -10.07 -5.18 18.19
CA SER A 448 -9.84 -6.26 17.23
C SER A 448 -8.68 -5.94 16.30
N ALA A 449 -7.79 -6.91 16.12
CA ALA A 449 -6.75 -6.88 15.11
C ALA A 449 -7.25 -7.36 13.73
N ASP A 450 -8.43 -8.00 13.67
CA ASP A 450 -9.04 -8.52 12.45
C ASP A 450 -10.40 -7.85 12.24
N LEU A 451 -10.54 -7.19 11.11
CA LEU A 451 -11.77 -6.47 10.73
C LEU A 451 -12.76 -7.35 9.95
N GLY A 452 -12.40 -8.60 9.66
CA GLY A 452 -13.29 -9.59 9.07
C GLY A 452 -13.59 -9.42 7.58
N PHE A 453 -12.90 -8.53 6.86
CA PHE A 453 -13.14 -8.33 5.43
C PHE A 453 -12.43 -9.36 4.52
N MET A 454 -11.56 -10.19 5.07
CA MET A 454 -10.93 -11.29 4.32
C MET A 454 -11.61 -12.61 4.68
N ALA A 455 -11.84 -13.45 3.67
CA ALA A 455 -12.23 -14.84 3.90
C ALA A 455 -11.09 -15.57 4.60
N GLY A 456 -11.41 -16.35 5.62
CA GLY A 456 -10.47 -17.11 6.44
C GLY A 456 -9.80 -18.27 5.70
#